data_ff88989e58212ad5ee70df34f167e759
#
_entry.id   ff88989e58212ad5ee70df34f167e759
#
_cell.length_a   1.000
_cell.length_b   1.000
_cell.length_c   1.000
_cell.angle_alpha   90.00
_cell.angle_beta   90.00
_cell.angle_gamma   90.00
#
_symmetry.space_group_name_H-M   'P 1'
#
loop_
_entity.id
_entity.type
_entity.pdbx_description
1 polymer ?
#
loop_
_entity_poly.entity_id
_entity_poly.type
_entity_poly.pdbx_seq_one_letter_code
_entity_poly.pdbx_strand_id
1 'polypeptide(L)'
;EISLRTTAGHMVPLSELIRVEQTVRDTAIYHKNQKPVVYVIADVGGVGPDKGESPVYGVMGIGKKLEQLVLPEGYALTQHYAVQPWSEQRFAMKWDGEWHITYETFRDMGIAFAVALLLIYLLIVAQFQSFLTPVVIMAPIPLTLIGILPGHWLTGSYFTATSMIGFIALAGVAAETGVIMLI
;
A
#
# COMPACT_ATOMS: atom_id res chain seq x y z
N GLU A 1 -22.42 -0.80 33.70
CA GLU A 1 -23.83 -0.51 33.94
C GLU A 1 -24.03 1.00 33.93
N ILE A 2 -24.90 1.51 33.06
CA ILE A 2 -25.16 2.96 32.97
C ILE A 2 -26.28 3.30 33.96
N SER A 3 -26.05 4.27 34.84
CA SER A 3 -27.03 4.72 35.80
C SER A 3 -27.33 6.23 35.61
N LEU A 4 -28.58 6.59 35.77
CA LEU A 4 -29.05 7.97 35.72
C LEU A 4 -29.37 8.49 37.12
N ARG A 5 -29.01 9.76 37.38
CA ARG A 5 -29.34 10.42 38.59
C ARG A 5 -30.72 11.05 38.52
N THR A 6 -31.63 10.66 39.39
CA THR A 6 -32.96 11.26 39.48
C THR A 6 -32.90 12.65 40.12
N THR A 7 -33.94 13.45 39.94
CA THR A 7 -34.09 14.77 40.59
C THR A 7 -34.09 14.69 42.10
N ALA A 8 -34.45 13.54 42.68
CA ALA A 8 -34.39 13.24 44.13
C ALA A 8 -33.00 12.78 44.60
N GLY A 9 -31.99 12.72 43.70
CA GLY A 9 -30.61 12.37 44.02
C GLY A 9 -30.28 10.89 44.03
N HIS A 10 -31.23 10.00 43.79
CA HIS A 10 -31.01 8.55 43.69
C HIS A 10 -30.45 8.15 42.35
N MET A 11 -29.57 7.15 42.35
CA MET A 11 -29.06 6.54 41.11
C MET A 11 -29.96 5.37 40.70
N VAL A 12 -30.53 5.43 39.52
CA VAL A 12 -31.37 4.37 38.94
C VAL A 12 -30.65 3.77 37.72
N PRO A 13 -30.49 2.44 37.67
CA PRO A 13 -29.94 1.78 36.50
C PRO A 13 -30.78 2.04 35.27
N LEU A 14 -30.14 2.32 34.15
CA LEU A 14 -30.83 2.58 32.90
C LEU A 14 -31.71 1.39 32.46
N SER A 15 -31.32 0.18 32.82
CA SER A 15 -32.08 -1.05 32.57
C SER A 15 -33.47 -1.09 33.19
N GLU A 16 -33.70 -0.32 34.24
CA GLU A 16 -35.03 -0.22 34.89
C GLU A 16 -35.96 0.79 34.20
N LEU A 17 -35.36 1.71 33.42
CA LEU A 17 -36.09 2.81 32.76
C LEU A 17 -36.36 2.57 31.29
N ILE A 18 -35.66 1.62 30.65
CA ILE A 18 -35.78 1.35 29.23
C ILE A 18 -36.10 -0.12 28.97
N ARG A 19 -36.82 -0.37 27.92
CA ARG A 19 -36.96 -1.70 27.36
C ARG A 19 -36.08 -1.80 26.11
N VAL A 20 -35.15 -2.74 26.09
CA VAL A 20 -34.31 -3.00 24.95
C VAL A 20 -35.06 -3.91 23.99
N GLU A 21 -35.31 -3.40 22.79
CA GLU A 21 -35.91 -4.17 21.69
C GLU A 21 -34.86 -4.39 20.60
N GLN A 22 -34.71 -5.63 20.17
CA GLN A 22 -33.91 -5.93 19.00
C GLN A 22 -34.76 -5.68 17.75
N THR A 23 -34.27 -4.78 16.91
CA THR A 23 -34.90 -4.49 15.63
C THR A 23 -33.90 -4.71 14.49
N VAL A 24 -34.42 -4.96 13.30
CA VAL A 24 -33.59 -5.05 12.09
C VAL A 24 -33.47 -3.65 11.49
N ARG A 25 -32.26 -3.23 11.25
CA ARG A 25 -31.98 -1.98 10.54
C ARG A 25 -31.72 -2.30 9.07
N ASP A 26 -32.28 -1.49 8.18
CA ASP A 26 -31.96 -1.57 6.76
C ASP A 26 -30.45 -1.42 6.55
N THR A 27 -29.88 -2.36 5.81
CA THR A 27 -28.45 -2.34 5.49
C THR A 27 -28.16 -1.30 4.41
N ALA A 28 -27.09 -0.54 4.60
CA ALA A 28 -26.62 0.37 3.57
C ALA A 28 -26.11 -0.43 2.36
N ILE A 29 -26.53 -0.03 1.17
CA ILE A 29 -26.04 -0.59 -0.08
C ILE A 29 -24.92 0.30 -0.58
N TYR A 30 -23.69 -0.19 -0.54
CA TYR A 30 -22.52 0.55 -0.99
C TYR A 30 -22.27 0.31 -2.47
N HIS A 31 -21.91 1.39 -3.16
CA HIS A 31 -21.46 1.34 -4.54
C HIS A 31 -20.08 1.99 -4.66
N LYS A 32 -19.19 1.37 -5.42
CA LYS A 32 -17.91 1.93 -5.83
C LYS A 32 -17.78 1.87 -7.34
N ASN A 33 -17.58 3.03 -8.00
CA ASN A 33 -17.53 3.14 -9.45
C ASN A 33 -18.78 2.49 -10.12
N GLN A 34 -19.96 2.82 -9.60
CA GLN A 34 -21.29 2.38 -10.06
C GLN A 34 -21.58 0.88 -9.86
N LYS A 35 -20.71 0.10 -9.22
CA LYS A 35 -20.90 -1.32 -8.92
C LYS A 35 -21.24 -1.53 -7.46
N PRO A 36 -22.19 -2.42 -7.15
CA PRO A 36 -22.50 -2.77 -5.77
C PRO A 36 -21.31 -3.48 -5.13
N VAL A 37 -20.97 -3.08 -3.91
CA VAL A 37 -19.82 -3.63 -3.19
C VAL A 37 -20.15 -3.91 -1.74
N VAL A 38 -19.49 -4.92 -1.18
CA VAL A 38 -19.44 -5.18 0.25
C VAL A 38 -18.00 -4.96 0.71
N TYR A 39 -17.82 -4.09 1.72
CA TYR A 39 -16.51 -3.83 2.30
C TYR A 39 -16.23 -4.81 3.43
N VAL A 40 -15.14 -5.56 3.30
CA VAL A 40 -14.53 -6.31 4.39
C VAL A 40 -13.32 -5.52 4.84
N ILE A 41 -13.39 -4.97 6.04
CA ILE A 41 -12.36 -4.08 6.59
C ILE A 41 -11.59 -4.85 7.65
N ALA A 42 -10.27 -4.79 7.57
CA ALA A 42 -9.35 -5.33 8.58
C ALA A 42 -8.14 -4.42 8.70
N ASP A 43 -7.50 -4.48 9.85
CA ASP A 43 -6.23 -3.80 10.11
C ASP A 43 -5.18 -4.81 10.53
N VAL A 44 -3.91 -4.47 10.36
CA VAL A 44 -2.79 -5.32 10.71
C VAL A 44 -2.21 -4.85 12.04
N GLY A 45 -2.37 -5.66 13.08
CA GLY A 45 -1.79 -5.42 14.40
C GLY A 45 -0.39 -6.04 14.49
N GLY A 46 0.63 -5.23 14.71
CA GLY A 46 1.98 -5.72 14.99
C GLY A 46 2.10 -6.29 16.41
N VAL A 47 2.89 -7.34 16.59
CA VAL A 47 3.24 -7.88 17.91
C VAL A 47 4.52 -7.21 18.38
N GLY A 48 4.40 -6.21 19.26
CA GLY A 48 5.51 -5.50 19.89
C GLY A 48 5.42 -3.98 19.76
N PRO A 49 6.15 -3.22 20.59
CA PRO A 49 6.00 -1.76 20.68
C PRO A 49 6.38 -0.97 19.42
N ASP A 50 7.11 -1.58 18.48
CA ASP A 50 7.64 -0.88 17.30
C ASP A 50 7.30 -1.55 15.96
N LYS A 51 6.41 -2.53 15.95
CA LYS A 51 6.09 -3.30 14.74
C LYS A 51 4.65 -3.09 14.29
N GLY A 52 4.35 -1.88 13.84
CA GLY A 52 3.22 -1.69 12.94
C GLY A 52 3.59 -2.36 11.59
N GLU A 53 3.04 -3.54 11.32
CA GLU A 53 3.19 -4.12 9.99
C GLU A 53 2.44 -3.27 8.99
N SER A 54 3.09 -2.93 7.87
CA SER A 54 2.39 -2.24 6.79
C SER A 54 1.29 -3.14 6.24
N PRO A 55 0.06 -2.65 6.06
CA PRO A 55 -1.05 -3.40 5.47
C PRO A 55 -0.71 -4.09 4.15
N VAL A 56 0.25 -3.57 3.40
CA VAL A 56 0.75 -4.17 2.15
C VAL A 56 1.26 -5.59 2.36
N TYR A 57 2.06 -5.82 3.41
CA TYR A 57 2.58 -7.16 3.72
C TYR A 57 1.47 -8.08 4.22
N GLY A 58 0.49 -7.55 4.96
CA GLY A 58 -0.73 -8.26 5.35
C GLY A 58 -1.52 -8.74 4.12
N VAL A 59 -1.72 -7.89 3.13
CA VAL A 59 -2.38 -8.24 1.86
C VAL A 59 -1.64 -9.36 1.13
N MET A 60 -0.30 -9.27 1.04
CA MET A 60 0.51 -10.33 0.40
C MET A 60 0.42 -11.68 1.13
N GLY A 61 0.35 -11.65 2.46
CA GLY A 61 0.20 -12.87 3.27
C GLY A 61 -1.19 -13.48 3.17
N ILE A 62 -2.23 -12.67 3.24
CA ILE A 62 -3.63 -13.11 3.18
C ILE A 62 -3.99 -13.55 1.75
N GLY A 63 -3.52 -12.85 0.72
CA GLY A 63 -3.80 -13.16 -0.67
C GLY A 63 -3.50 -14.61 -1.03
N LYS A 64 -2.33 -15.11 -0.60
CA LYS A 64 -1.93 -16.53 -0.78
C LYS A 64 -2.87 -17.52 -0.06
N LYS A 65 -3.38 -17.15 1.11
CA LYS A 65 -4.32 -18.00 1.87
C LYS A 65 -5.70 -18.01 1.21
N LEU A 66 -6.13 -16.89 0.64
CA LEU A 66 -7.41 -16.79 -0.06
C LEU A 66 -7.44 -17.59 -1.37
N GLU A 67 -6.29 -17.77 -2.04
CA GLU A 67 -6.19 -18.66 -3.21
C GLU A 67 -6.48 -20.11 -2.88
N GLN A 68 -6.23 -20.52 -1.64
CA GLN A 68 -6.46 -21.87 -1.13
C GLN A 68 -7.84 -22.06 -0.50
N LEU A 69 -8.63 -20.99 -0.43
CA LEU A 69 -9.94 -21.02 0.21
C LEU A 69 -10.94 -21.78 -0.66
N VAL A 70 -11.48 -22.85 -0.11
CA VAL A 70 -12.60 -23.58 -0.74
C VAL A 70 -13.89 -22.90 -0.33
N LEU A 71 -14.55 -22.26 -1.29
CA LEU A 71 -15.85 -21.65 -1.06
C LEU A 71 -16.97 -22.71 -1.15
N PRO A 72 -18.10 -22.49 -0.41
CA PRO A 72 -19.28 -23.33 -0.53
C PRO A 72 -19.77 -23.40 -1.98
N GLU A 73 -20.43 -24.49 -2.34
CA GLU A 73 -21.08 -24.69 -3.66
C GLU A 73 -20.12 -24.60 -4.88
N GLY A 74 -18.80 -24.69 -4.66
CA GLY A 74 -17.82 -24.65 -5.75
C GLY A 74 -17.60 -23.27 -6.35
N TYR A 75 -18.02 -22.21 -5.69
CA TYR A 75 -17.71 -20.85 -6.12
C TYR A 75 -16.19 -20.56 -6.08
N ALA A 76 -15.72 -19.79 -7.05
CA ALA A 76 -14.35 -19.31 -7.09
C ALA A 76 -14.31 -17.80 -6.83
N LEU A 77 -13.40 -17.35 -5.97
CA LEU A 77 -13.16 -15.94 -5.70
C LEU A 77 -11.95 -15.45 -6.51
N THR A 78 -12.19 -14.54 -7.44
CA THR A 78 -11.10 -13.92 -8.22
C THR A 78 -10.55 -12.70 -7.48
N GLN A 79 -9.24 -12.66 -7.24
CA GLN A 79 -8.58 -11.53 -6.59
C GLN A 79 -8.05 -10.53 -7.62
N HIS A 80 -8.34 -9.24 -7.41
CA HIS A 80 -7.85 -8.13 -8.22
C HIS A 80 -7.00 -7.20 -7.34
N TYR A 81 -5.78 -6.96 -7.75
CA TYR A 81 -4.82 -6.15 -7.00
C TYR A 81 -4.72 -4.69 -7.48
N ALA A 82 -4.99 -4.45 -8.76
CA ALA A 82 -4.84 -3.13 -9.37
C ALA A 82 -6.11 -2.62 -10.04
N VAL A 83 -6.78 -3.46 -10.80
CA VAL A 83 -7.90 -3.09 -11.67
C VAL A 83 -9.21 -3.56 -11.06
N GLN A 84 -10.27 -2.78 -11.24
CA GLN A 84 -11.62 -3.18 -10.82
C GLN A 84 -12.14 -4.31 -11.70
N PRO A 85 -12.87 -5.30 -11.11
CA PRO A 85 -13.53 -6.36 -11.88
C PRO A 85 -14.47 -5.81 -12.95
N TRP A 86 -14.37 -6.31 -14.15
CA TRP A 86 -15.24 -5.92 -15.27
C TRP A 86 -16.64 -6.50 -15.15
N SER A 87 -16.74 -7.76 -14.70
CA SER A 87 -17.98 -8.52 -14.64
C SER A 87 -18.51 -8.62 -13.22
N GLU A 88 -19.84 -8.52 -13.08
CA GLU A 88 -20.57 -8.74 -11.82
C GLU A 88 -21.10 -10.17 -11.72
N GLN A 89 -20.91 -11.00 -12.77
CA GLN A 89 -21.44 -12.37 -12.85
C GLN A 89 -20.64 -13.39 -12.03
N ARG A 90 -19.46 -13.01 -11.54
CA ARG A 90 -18.57 -13.86 -10.74
C ARG A 90 -18.18 -13.15 -9.46
N PHE A 91 -18.02 -13.93 -8.40
CA PHE A 91 -17.48 -13.38 -7.17
C PHE A 91 -16.04 -12.93 -7.38
N ALA A 92 -15.81 -11.66 -7.19
CA ALA A 92 -14.51 -11.05 -7.31
C ALA A 92 -14.29 -10.10 -6.13
N MET A 93 -13.06 -10.03 -5.65
CA MET A 93 -12.65 -9.05 -4.67
C MET A 93 -11.55 -8.17 -5.24
N LYS A 94 -11.54 -6.92 -4.84
CA LYS A 94 -10.46 -5.99 -5.12
C LYS A 94 -9.81 -5.58 -3.81
N TRP A 95 -8.49 -5.71 -3.76
CA TRP A 95 -7.70 -5.12 -2.70
C TRP A 95 -7.71 -3.60 -2.84
N ASP A 96 -8.11 -2.92 -1.77
CA ASP A 96 -8.34 -1.47 -1.77
C ASP A 96 -7.68 -0.80 -0.57
N GLY A 97 -8.03 0.45 -0.28
CA GLY A 97 -7.47 1.21 0.82
C GLY A 97 -5.97 1.46 0.63
N GLU A 98 -5.18 1.22 1.65
CA GLU A 98 -3.74 1.51 1.65
C GLU A 98 -2.96 0.70 0.60
N TRP A 99 -3.40 -0.53 0.31
CA TRP A 99 -2.82 -1.32 -0.79
C TRP A 99 -2.90 -0.58 -2.13
N HIS A 100 -4.08 -0.06 -2.46
CA HIS A 100 -4.30 0.60 -3.74
C HIS A 100 -3.48 1.89 -3.86
N ILE A 101 -3.47 2.70 -2.80
CA ILE A 101 -2.67 3.94 -2.73
C ILE A 101 -1.19 3.64 -2.85
N THR A 102 -0.69 2.65 -2.14
CA THR A 102 0.72 2.25 -2.19
C THR A 102 1.09 1.75 -3.58
N TYR A 103 0.27 0.87 -4.17
CA TYR A 103 0.50 0.37 -5.53
C TYR A 103 0.58 1.50 -6.56
N GLU A 104 -0.39 2.43 -6.55
CA GLU A 104 -0.38 3.59 -7.46
C GLU A 104 0.84 4.47 -7.23
N THR A 105 1.17 4.75 -5.99
CA THR A 105 2.34 5.56 -5.64
C THR A 105 3.63 4.94 -6.16
N PHE A 106 3.87 3.66 -5.95
CA PHE A 106 5.08 2.99 -6.45
C PHE A 106 5.11 2.92 -7.97
N ARG A 107 3.97 2.65 -8.62
CA ARG A 107 3.87 2.64 -10.08
C ARG A 107 4.21 4.01 -10.66
N ASP A 108 3.56 5.06 -10.17
CA ASP A 108 3.68 6.40 -10.73
C ASP A 108 5.05 7.02 -10.45
N MET A 109 5.59 6.83 -9.23
CA MET A 109 6.97 7.21 -8.92
C MET A 109 7.97 6.42 -9.76
N GLY A 110 7.74 5.12 -9.97
CA GLY A 110 8.61 4.29 -10.81
C GLY A 110 8.64 4.76 -12.26
N ILE A 111 7.48 5.10 -12.82
CA ILE A 111 7.38 5.64 -14.19
C ILE A 111 8.08 7.01 -14.27
N ALA A 112 7.79 7.91 -13.34
CA ALA A 112 8.41 9.23 -13.31
C ALA A 112 9.95 9.13 -13.18
N PHE A 113 10.44 8.21 -12.35
CA PHE A 113 11.86 7.96 -12.20
C PHE A 113 12.49 7.40 -13.48
N ALA A 114 11.84 6.45 -14.16
CA ALA A 114 12.33 5.92 -15.44
C ALA A 114 12.42 7.01 -16.52
N VAL A 115 11.41 7.91 -16.59
CA VAL A 115 11.45 9.07 -17.50
C VAL A 115 12.60 10.02 -17.14
N ALA A 116 12.79 10.30 -15.83
CA ALA A 116 13.89 11.14 -15.38
C ALA A 116 15.26 10.54 -15.75
N LEU A 117 15.46 9.23 -15.55
CA LEU A 117 16.69 8.55 -15.94
C LEU A 117 16.93 8.62 -17.46
N LEU A 118 15.88 8.47 -18.27
CA LEU A 118 15.97 8.62 -19.72
C LEU A 118 16.42 10.04 -20.13
N LEU A 119 15.83 11.05 -19.51
CA LEU A 119 16.20 12.45 -19.78
C LEU A 119 17.65 12.75 -19.34
N ILE A 120 18.07 12.27 -18.19
CA ILE A 120 19.46 12.37 -17.73
C ILE A 120 20.39 11.69 -18.73
N TYR A 121 20.06 10.48 -19.18
CA TYR A 121 20.83 9.76 -20.18
C TYR A 121 21.01 10.61 -21.45
N LEU A 122 19.91 11.16 -22.01
CA LEU A 122 19.96 11.99 -23.22
C LEU A 122 20.78 13.25 -23.05
N LEU A 123 20.68 13.92 -21.89
CA LEU A 123 21.49 15.10 -21.59
C LEU A 123 22.97 14.77 -21.53
N ILE A 124 23.36 13.66 -20.91
CA ILE A 124 24.75 13.23 -20.83
C ILE A 124 25.26 12.82 -22.23
N VAL A 125 24.45 12.14 -23.05
CA VAL A 125 24.81 11.86 -24.47
C VAL A 125 25.07 13.15 -25.22
N ALA A 126 24.23 14.16 -25.07
CA ALA A 126 24.39 15.45 -25.74
C ALA A 126 25.69 16.16 -25.31
N GLN A 127 26.00 16.09 -24.01
CA GLN A 127 27.19 16.73 -23.43
C GLN A 127 28.50 16.04 -23.85
N PHE A 128 28.55 14.72 -23.79
CA PHE A 128 29.76 13.93 -24.02
C PHE A 128 29.89 13.39 -25.48
N GLN A 129 28.88 13.58 -26.30
CA GLN A 129 28.84 13.07 -27.68
C GLN A 129 29.14 11.57 -27.78
N SER A 130 28.76 10.79 -26.76
CA SER A 130 29.01 9.36 -26.63
C SER A 130 27.80 8.67 -26.05
N PHE A 131 27.42 7.52 -26.59
CA PHE A 131 26.33 6.69 -26.05
C PHE A 131 26.79 5.77 -24.92
N LEU A 132 28.09 5.51 -24.81
CA LEU A 132 28.62 4.62 -23.76
C LEU A 132 28.87 5.36 -22.43
N THR A 133 29.32 6.60 -22.51
CA THR A 133 29.63 7.42 -21.33
C THR A 133 28.47 7.52 -20.33
N PRO A 134 27.23 7.81 -20.75
CA PRO A 134 26.09 7.85 -19.82
C PRO A 134 25.84 6.52 -19.12
N VAL A 135 26.05 5.40 -19.80
CA VAL A 135 25.88 4.06 -19.18
C VAL A 135 26.86 3.85 -18.04
N VAL A 136 28.12 4.27 -18.24
CA VAL A 136 29.13 4.18 -17.17
C VAL A 136 28.81 5.11 -16.01
N ILE A 137 28.37 6.35 -16.28
CA ILE A 137 27.98 7.33 -15.25
C ILE A 137 26.78 6.84 -14.44
N MET A 138 25.80 6.21 -15.10
CA MET A 138 24.57 5.75 -14.46
C MET A 138 24.69 4.36 -13.83
N ALA A 139 25.75 3.60 -14.12
CA ALA A 139 25.99 2.26 -13.56
C ALA A 139 25.97 2.22 -12.01
N PRO A 140 26.43 3.24 -11.27
CA PRO A 140 26.33 3.27 -9.81
C PRO A 140 24.87 3.30 -9.28
N ILE A 141 23.90 3.79 -10.07
CA ILE A 141 22.50 3.92 -9.61
C ILE A 141 21.92 2.57 -9.15
N PRO A 142 21.89 1.49 -9.95
CA PRO A 142 21.42 0.20 -9.47
C PRO A 142 22.30 -0.39 -8.36
N LEU A 143 23.58 -0.03 -8.28
CA LEU A 143 24.48 -0.49 -7.22
C LEU A 143 24.10 0.09 -5.84
N THR A 144 23.43 1.25 -5.79
CA THR A 144 22.95 1.82 -4.52
C THR A 144 21.97 0.90 -3.80
N LEU A 145 21.24 0.03 -4.53
CA LEU A 145 20.35 -0.97 -3.96
C LEU A 145 21.09 -1.99 -3.08
N ILE A 146 22.39 -2.24 -3.34
CA ILE A 146 23.23 -3.12 -2.53
C ILE A 146 23.40 -2.56 -1.10
N GLY A 147 23.31 -1.26 -0.91
CA GLY A 147 23.33 -0.64 0.41
C GLY A 147 21.93 -0.54 1.03
N ILE A 148 20.94 -0.19 0.22
CA ILE A 148 19.57 0.08 0.67
C ILE A 148 18.88 -1.19 1.16
N LEU A 149 18.90 -2.28 0.37
CA LEU A 149 18.19 -3.51 0.72
C LEU A 149 18.74 -4.19 1.97
N PRO A 150 20.07 -4.42 2.10
CA PRO A 150 20.62 -4.95 3.34
C PRO A 150 20.43 -4.01 4.53
N GLY A 151 20.47 -2.68 4.32
CA GLY A 151 20.20 -1.71 5.36
C GLY A 151 18.82 -1.87 5.96
N HIS A 152 17.77 -2.00 5.14
CA HIS A 152 16.40 -2.26 5.58
C HIS A 152 16.30 -3.61 6.29
N TRP A 153 16.97 -4.64 5.77
CA TRP A 153 16.96 -5.96 6.40
C TRP A 153 17.63 -5.96 7.78
N LEU A 154 18.77 -5.31 7.92
CA LEU A 154 19.50 -5.22 9.20
C LEU A 154 18.74 -4.42 10.26
N THR A 155 18.05 -3.36 9.86
CA THR A 155 17.24 -2.53 10.76
C THR A 155 15.86 -3.13 11.03
N GLY A 156 15.46 -4.18 10.33
CA GLY A 156 14.11 -4.75 10.39
C GLY A 156 13.02 -3.79 9.88
N SER A 157 13.41 -2.78 9.10
CA SER A 157 12.51 -1.77 8.57
C SER A 157 11.92 -2.20 7.23
N TYR A 158 10.64 -1.90 7.02
CA TYR A 158 9.97 -2.16 5.74
C TYR A 158 10.40 -1.17 4.66
N PHE A 159 10.46 -1.64 3.41
CA PHE A 159 10.66 -0.76 2.27
C PHE A 159 9.34 -0.04 1.95
N THR A 160 9.32 1.27 2.15
CA THR A 160 8.14 2.14 2.03
C THR A 160 8.29 3.15 0.90
N ALA A 161 7.24 3.95 0.65
CA ALA A 161 7.31 5.07 -0.29
C ALA A 161 8.42 6.06 0.06
N THR A 162 8.66 6.30 1.36
CA THR A 162 9.77 7.14 1.83
C THR A 162 11.13 6.57 1.45
N SER A 163 11.29 5.24 1.54
CA SER A 163 12.52 4.55 1.10
C SER A 163 12.74 4.70 -0.40
N MET A 164 11.66 4.65 -1.20
CA MET A 164 11.73 4.87 -2.65
C MET A 164 12.14 6.31 -2.98
N ILE A 165 11.63 7.31 -2.26
CA ILE A 165 12.04 8.71 -2.40
C ILE A 165 13.53 8.86 -2.08
N GLY A 166 14.00 8.23 -1.01
CA GLY A 166 15.43 8.20 -0.65
C GLY A 166 16.29 7.56 -1.73
N PHE A 167 15.84 6.47 -2.34
CA PHE A 167 16.52 5.84 -3.47
C PHE A 167 16.61 6.76 -4.69
N ILE A 168 15.53 7.45 -5.06
CA ILE A 168 15.50 8.40 -6.17
C ILE A 168 16.49 9.56 -5.92
N ALA A 169 16.49 10.10 -4.71
CA ALA A 169 17.42 11.17 -4.33
C ALA A 169 18.88 10.69 -4.41
N LEU A 170 19.18 9.51 -3.89
CA LEU A 170 20.52 8.91 -3.95
C LEU A 170 20.98 8.65 -5.39
N ALA A 171 20.05 8.22 -6.26
CA ALA A 171 20.35 8.04 -7.69
C ALA A 171 20.73 9.36 -8.38
N GLY A 172 20.07 10.47 -8.03
CA GLY A 172 20.43 11.81 -8.51
C GLY A 172 21.86 12.21 -8.09
N VAL A 173 22.18 12.04 -6.82
CA VAL A 173 23.54 12.34 -6.29
C VAL A 173 24.59 11.44 -6.94
N ALA A 174 24.30 10.16 -7.16
CA ALA A 174 25.22 9.23 -7.82
C ALA A 174 25.51 9.64 -9.27
N ALA A 175 24.48 10.05 -10.02
CA ALA A 175 24.63 10.54 -11.38
C ALA A 175 25.45 11.84 -11.43
N GLU A 176 25.16 12.81 -10.55
CA GLU A 176 25.90 14.07 -10.45
C GLU A 176 27.38 13.82 -10.14
N THR A 177 27.66 13.00 -9.15
CA THR A 177 29.05 12.65 -8.77
C THR A 177 29.77 11.95 -9.93
N GLY A 178 29.10 11.07 -10.66
CA GLY A 178 29.65 10.39 -11.84
C GLY A 178 30.01 11.35 -12.96
N VAL A 179 29.19 12.38 -13.19
CA VAL A 179 29.49 13.44 -14.19
C VAL A 179 30.71 14.26 -13.76
N ILE A 180 30.75 14.69 -12.49
CA ILE A 180 31.88 15.49 -11.96
C ILE A 180 33.22 14.75 -12.06
N MET A 181 33.20 13.42 -11.87
CA MET A 181 34.41 12.60 -11.96
C MET A 181 34.98 12.45 -13.38
N LEU A 182 34.17 12.72 -14.41
CA LEU A 182 34.54 12.56 -15.82
C LEU A 182 34.86 13.90 -16.52
N ILE A 183 34.60 15.01 -15.88
CA ILE A 183 34.98 16.35 -16.33
C ILE A 183 36.35 16.72 -15.74
#